data_d7f9b0fa46c272dcd884f9ec2c9ab297
#
_entry.id   d7f9b0fa46c272dcd884f9ec2c9ab297
#
_cell.length_a   1.000
_cell.length_b   1.000
_cell.length_c   1.000
_cell.angle_alpha   90.00
_cell.angle_beta   90.00
_cell.angle_gamma   90.00
#
_symmetry.space_group_name_H-M   'P 1'
#
loop_
_entity.id
_entity.type
_entity.pdbx_description
1 polymer ?
#
loop_
_entity_poly.entity_id
_entity_poly.type
_entity_poly.pdbx_seq_one_letter_code
_entity_poly.pdbx_strand_id
1 'polypeptide(L)'
;EVDFLRSLSTSILFVNSAERDYEFDQILMDYEQGLNDMVHYLMDVKEYRSIGYIGGIYEDDMVRIGVHRLNGLKQILQNKGCYREDYFKVGELSHENGYTLTKEMLLTKDVPEVLILGNDEVAEGALEAIKELKYRIPKDVAVVVYRDIETLSTKYPTYTSLRMLPDIVWTTAVKLLLERIMYGRKDTMKVYLPTKLELGDSA
;
A
#
# COMPACT_ATOMS: atom_id res chain seq x y z
N GLU A 1 -19.61 -12.56 -10.91
CA GLU A 1 -19.38 -12.88 -9.47
C GLU A 1 -20.23 -12.00 -8.56
N VAL A 2 -20.31 -10.67 -8.76
CA VAL A 2 -21.16 -9.78 -7.94
C VAL A 2 -22.64 -10.19 -7.98
N ASP A 3 -23.16 -10.59 -9.15
CA ASP A 3 -24.55 -11.05 -9.29
C ASP A 3 -24.80 -12.34 -8.52
N PHE A 4 -23.81 -13.23 -8.44
CA PHE A 4 -23.88 -14.40 -7.57
C PHE A 4 -23.95 -13.98 -6.09
N LEU A 5 -23.14 -13.04 -5.63
CA LEU A 5 -23.17 -12.53 -4.26
C LEU A 5 -24.52 -11.88 -3.94
N ARG A 6 -25.12 -11.14 -4.88
CA ARG A 6 -26.48 -10.59 -4.72
C ARG A 6 -27.55 -11.66 -4.54
N SER A 7 -27.34 -12.84 -5.14
CA SER A 7 -28.29 -13.94 -5.00
C SER A 7 -28.26 -14.62 -3.63
N LEU A 8 -27.24 -14.37 -2.83
CA LEU A 8 -27.10 -14.95 -1.50
C LEU A 8 -28.00 -14.23 -0.49
N SER A 9 -28.77 -15.00 0.28
CA SER A 9 -29.63 -14.48 1.35
C SER A 9 -28.83 -14.19 2.62
N THR A 10 -27.68 -13.52 2.50
CA THR A 10 -26.79 -13.21 3.62
C THR A 10 -26.29 -11.77 3.56
N SER A 11 -25.88 -11.24 4.70
CA SER A 11 -25.25 -9.93 4.76
C SER A 11 -23.80 -10.02 4.34
N ILE A 12 -23.40 -9.22 3.36
CA ILE A 12 -22.06 -9.18 2.79
C ILE A 12 -21.47 -7.78 2.97
N LEU A 13 -20.19 -7.73 3.26
CA LEU A 13 -19.40 -6.51 3.38
C LEU A 13 -18.05 -6.73 2.67
N PHE A 14 -17.63 -5.76 1.90
CA PHE A 14 -16.32 -5.74 1.26
C PHE A 14 -15.31 -4.95 2.09
N VAL A 15 -14.10 -5.48 2.21
CA VAL A 15 -12.97 -4.79 2.83
C VAL A 15 -11.89 -4.56 1.78
N ASN A 16 -11.44 -3.31 1.65
CA ASN A 16 -10.36 -2.89 0.74
C ASN A 16 -10.60 -3.31 -0.72
N SER A 17 -11.87 -3.32 -1.14
CA SER A 17 -12.27 -3.62 -2.52
C SER A 17 -12.08 -2.42 -3.43
N ALA A 18 -12.30 -2.62 -4.74
CA ALA A 18 -12.45 -1.51 -5.66
C ALA A 18 -13.59 -0.59 -5.21
N GLU A 19 -13.36 0.73 -5.23
CA GLU A 19 -14.41 1.69 -4.94
C GLU A 19 -15.39 1.74 -6.10
N ARG A 20 -16.47 0.99 -5.99
CA ARG A 20 -17.60 0.98 -6.93
C ARG A 20 -18.91 1.10 -6.17
N ASP A 21 -19.97 1.45 -6.86
CA ASP A 21 -21.31 1.44 -6.29
C ASP A 21 -21.88 0.01 -6.25
N TYR A 22 -21.37 -0.76 -5.29
CA TYR A 22 -22.00 -2.04 -4.93
C TYR A 22 -23.18 -1.78 -4.00
N GLU A 23 -24.20 -2.63 -4.08
CA GLU A 23 -25.29 -2.66 -3.12
C GLU A 23 -24.89 -3.36 -1.80
N PHE A 24 -23.62 -3.27 -1.42
CA PHE A 24 -23.03 -3.85 -0.23
C PHE A 24 -22.28 -2.80 0.58
N ASP A 25 -22.17 -3.04 1.88
CA ASP A 25 -21.31 -2.22 2.71
C ASP A 25 -19.83 -2.37 2.28
N GLN A 26 -19.10 -1.28 2.38
CA GLN A 26 -17.68 -1.26 2.01
C GLN A 26 -16.86 -0.57 3.10
N ILE A 27 -15.73 -1.17 3.44
CA ILE A 27 -14.67 -0.52 4.20
C ILE A 27 -13.52 -0.27 3.23
N LEU A 28 -13.16 0.99 3.08
CA LEU A 28 -12.12 1.48 2.18
C LEU A 28 -11.00 2.11 3.01
N MET A 29 -9.78 2.05 2.50
CA MET A 29 -8.66 2.72 3.15
C MET A 29 -8.49 4.14 2.60
N ASP A 30 -8.42 5.10 3.51
CA ASP A 30 -7.99 6.45 3.18
C ASP A 30 -6.46 6.48 3.10
N TYR A 31 -5.96 6.40 1.87
CA TYR A 31 -4.53 6.48 1.61
C TYR A 31 -4.03 7.92 1.48
N GLU A 32 -4.90 8.89 1.25
CA GLU A 32 -4.49 10.26 0.92
C GLU A 32 -3.71 10.90 2.06
N GLN A 33 -4.27 10.87 3.28
CA GLN A 33 -3.59 11.42 4.45
C GLN A 33 -2.28 10.70 4.74
N GLY A 34 -2.28 9.36 4.74
CA GLY A 34 -1.08 8.59 5.02
C GLY A 34 0.03 8.76 3.98
N LEU A 35 -0.33 8.92 2.70
CA LEU A 35 0.61 9.24 1.63
C LEU A 35 1.23 10.63 1.81
N ASN A 36 0.42 11.62 2.16
CA ASN A 36 0.91 12.97 2.43
C ASN A 36 1.86 12.98 3.63
N ASP A 37 1.50 12.31 4.73
CA ASP A 37 2.34 12.19 5.93
C ASP A 37 3.67 11.50 5.60
N MET A 38 3.63 10.43 4.80
CA MET A 38 4.83 9.70 4.37
C MET A 38 5.74 10.58 3.51
N VAL A 39 5.21 11.25 2.49
CA VAL A 39 6.00 12.11 1.61
C VAL A 39 6.54 13.33 2.38
N HIS A 40 5.74 13.92 3.28
CA HIS A 40 6.21 14.97 4.18
C HIS A 40 7.39 14.49 5.03
N TYR A 41 7.26 13.34 5.69
CA TYR A 41 8.34 12.75 6.48
C TYR A 41 9.61 12.54 5.66
N LEU A 42 9.49 11.94 4.48
CA LEU A 42 10.65 11.64 3.64
C LEU A 42 11.33 12.92 3.10
N MET A 43 10.56 13.89 2.63
CA MET A 43 11.11 15.07 1.96
C MET A 43 11.44 16.23 2.89
N ASP A 44 10.58 16.47 3.89
CA ASP A 44 10.69 17.69 4.72
C ASP A 44 11.39 17.39 6.05
N VAL A 45 11.31 16.15 6.57
CA VAL A 45 11.99 15.75 7.83
C VAL A 45 13.30 15.04 7.55
N LYS A 46 13.33 14.08 6.60
CA LYS A 46 14.54 13.33 6.24
C LYS A 46 15.35 13.95 5.10
N GLU A 47 14.79 14.97 4.45
CA GLU A 47 15.41 15.74 3.38
C GLU A 47 15.78 14.93 2.11
N TYR A 48 15.16 13.76 1.89
CA TYR A 48 15.33 12.99 0.65
C TYR A 48 14.78 13.79 -0.53
N ARG A 49 15.52 13.81 -1.65
CA ARG A 49 15.19 14.57 -2.87
C ARG A 49 14.67 13.69 -3.99
N SER A 50 14.93 12.39 -3.94
CA SER A 50 14.51 11.45 -4.96
C SER A 50 13.83 10.23 -4.37
N ILE A 51 12.59 10.02 -4.80
CA ILE A 51 11.71 8.95 -4.32
C ILE A 51 11.39 8.02 -5.48
N GLY A 52 11.71 6.74 -5.31
CA GLY A 52 11.35 5.66 -6.21
C GLY A 52 10.20 4.81 -5.66
N TYR A 53 9.52 4.12 -6.56
CA TYR A 53 8.47 3.17 -6.25
C TYR A 53 8.69 1.85 -6.97
N ILE A 54 8.60 0.76 -6.23
CA ILE A 54 8.59 -0.58 -6.79
C ILE A 54 7.35 -1.28 -6.25
N GLY A 55 6.47 -1.72 -7.15
CA GLY A 55 5.24 -2.35 -6.74
C GLY A 55 4.51 -2.97 -7.91
N GLY A 56 3.30 -3.38 -7.63
CA GLY A 56 2.41 -3.96 -8.61
C GLY A 56 1.02 -3.36 -8.55
N ILE A 57 0.29 -3.61 -9.61
CA ILE A 57 -1.14 -3.40 -9.66
C ILE A 57 -1.80 -4.72 -10.03
N TYR A 58 -2.90 -5.01 -9.38
CA TYR A 58 -3.83 -6.05 -9.79
C TYR A 58 -5.18 -5.39 -10.01
N GLU A 59 -5.72 -5.57 -11.19
CA GLU A 59 -7.03 -5.01 -11.55
C GLU A 59 -7.83 -6.05 -12.32
N ASP A 60 -9.00 -6.34 -11.80
CA ASP A 60 -10.05 -7.08 -12.48
C ASP A 60 -11.40 -6.36 -12.31
N ASP A 61 -12.50 -7.00 -12.70
CA ASP A 61 -13.84 -6.42 -12.60
C ASP A 61 -14.27 -6.11 -11.15
N MET A 62 -13.67 -6.73 -10.16
CA MET A 62 -14.07 -6.63 -8.76
C MET A 62 -13.02 -5.99 -7.84
N VAL A 63 -11.74 -6.12 -8.19
CA VAL A 63 -10.63 -5.78 -7.30
C VAL A 63 -9.64 -4.86 -8.00
N ARG A 64 -9.23 -3.82 -7.30
CA ARG A 64 -8.15 -2.91 -7.73
C ARG A 64 -7.14 -2.78 -6.59
N ILE A 65 -6.06 -3.54 -6.67
CA ILE A 65 -5.00 -3.49 -5.67
C ILE A 65 -3.86 -2.63 -6.19
N GLY A 66 -3.34 -1.76 -5.35
CA GLY A 66 -2.17 -0.93 -5.65
C GLY A 66 -2.44 0.34 -6.47
N VAL A 67 -3.53 0.39 -7.24
CA VAL A 67 -3.83 1.52 -8.16
C VAL A 67 -3.96 2.85 -7.43
N HIS A 68 -4.73 2.90 -6.34
CA HIS A 68 -4.93 4.14 -5.56
C HIS A 68 -3.63 4.61 -4.90
N ARG A 69 -2.85 3.69 -4.34
CA ARG A 69 -1.54 3.98 -3.73
C ARG A 69 -0.56 4.55 -4.74
N LEU A 70 -0.44 3.90 -5.88
CA LEU A 70 0.44 4.32 -6.96
C LEU A 70 0.06 5.70 -7.51
N ASN A 71 -1.22 5.89 -7.85
CA ASN A 71 -1.71 7.15 -8.44
C ASN A 71 -1.63 8.30 -7.43
N GLY A 72 -2.00 8.06 -6.17
CA GLY A 72 -1.89 9.05 -5.10
C GLY A 72 -0.44 9.51 -4.90
N LEU A 73 0.50 8.56 -4.82
CA LEU A 73 1.92 8.88 -4.71
C LEU A 73 2.43 9.68 -5.91
N LYS A 74 2.10 9.25 -7.13
CA LYS A 74 2.47 9.99 -8.36
C LYS A 74 1.96 11.41 -8.32
N GLN A 75 0.71 11.60 -7.98
CA GLN A 75 0.09 12.94 -7.92
C GLN A 75 0.76 13.86 -6.89
N ILE A 76 1.06 13.33 -5.69
CA ILE A 76 1.74 14.11 -4.66
C ILE A 76 3.13 14.54 -5.13
N LEU A 77 3.91 13.62 -5.72
CA LEU A 77 5.25 13.92 -6.20
C LEU A 77 5.23 14.86 -7.43
N GLN A 78 4.23 14.75 -8.31
CA GLN A 78 4.01 15.70 -9.41
C GLN A 78 3.70 17.10 -8.87
N ASN A 79 2.82 17.23 -7.90
CA ASN A 79 2.49 18.51 -7.27
C ASN A 79 3.69 19.16 -6.57
N LYS A 80 4.61 18.34 -6.03
CA LYS A 80 5.89 18.81 -5.45
C LYS A 80 7.00 19.03 -6.48
N GLY A 81 6.77 18.72 -7.77
CA GLY A 81 7.74 18.88 -8.84
C GLY A 81 8.93 17.92 -8.81
N CYS A 82 8.80 16.79 -8.10
CA CYS A 82 9.87 15.80 -7.89
C CYS A 82 9.54 14.41 -8.45
N TYR A 83 8.42 14.25 -9.16
CA TYR A 83 8.08 13.00 -9.83
C TYR A 83 9.04 12.70 -10.98
N ARG A 84 9.55 11.47 -11.00
CA ARG A 84 10.39 10.93 -12.08
C ARG A 84 9.87 9.57 -12.51
N GLU A 85 9.44 9.46 -13.77
CA GLU A 85 8.86 8.23 -14.30
C GLU A 85 9.84 7.04 -14.26
N ASP A 86 11.12 7.28 -14.51
CA ASP A 86 12.17 6.26 -14.47
C ASP A 86 12.31 5.57 -13.12
N TYR A 87 11.90 6.25 -12.04
CA TYR A 87 11.94 5.74 -10.67
C TYR A 87 10.69 4.93 -10.27
N PHE A 88 9.73 4.80 -11.18
CA PHE A 88 8.49 4.07 -10.94
C PHE A 88 8.48 2.78 -11.73
N LYS A 89 8.72 1.66 -11.05
CA LYS A 89 8.66 0.33 -11.63
C LYS A 89 7.42 -0.40 -11.14
N VAL A 90 6.57 -0.79 -12.08
CA VAL A 90 5.27 -1.40 -11.80
C VAL A 90 5.16 -2.71 -12.57
N GLY A 91 4.82 -3.77 -11.88
CA GLY A 91 4.62 -5.09 -12.45
C GLY A 91 3.59 -5.88 -11.65
N GLU A 92 3.83 -7.15 -11.42
CA GLU A 92 2.99 -8.01 -10.59
C GLU A 92 3.26 -7.80 -9.09
N LEU A 93 2.27 -8.09 -8.26
CA LEU A 93 2.41 -8.08 -6.79
C LEU A 93 3.04 -9.40 -6.31
N SER A 94 4.30 -9.62 -6.64
CA SER A 94 5.02 -10.85 -6.33
C SER A 94 6.45 -10.58 -5.82
N HIS A 95 7.00 -11.53 -5.08
CA HIS A 95 8.38 -11.54 -4.62
C HIS A 95 9.37 -11.43 -5.79
N GLU A 96 9.18 -12.24 -6.84
CA GLU A 96 10.06 -12.29 -8.01
C GLU A 96 10.12 -10.92 -8.72
N ASN A 97 8.96 -10.27 -8.85
CA ASN A 97 8.87 -8.95 -9.45
C ASN A 97 9.54 -7.89 -8.58
N GLY A 98 9.33 -7.95 -7.25
CA GLY A 98 10.03 -7.09 -6.30
C GLY A 98 11.55 -7.22 -6.41
N TYR A 99 12.07 -8.43 -6.47
CA TYR A 99 13.49 -8.71 -6.65
C TYR A 99 14.03 -8.16 -7.99
N THR A 100 13.38 -8.51 -9.09
CA THR A 100 13.85 -8.16 -10.44
C THR A 100 13.85 -6.65 -10.67
N LEU A 101 12.73 -5.98 -10.37
CA LEU A 101 12.60 -4.53 -10.58
C LEU A 101 13.51 -3.72 -9.67
N THR A 102 13.75 -4.18 -8.43
CA THR A 102 14.70 -3.54 -7.54
C THR A 102 16.13 -3.68 -8.06
N LYS A 103 16.48 -4.87 -8.50
CA LYS A 103 17.81 -5.12 -9.08
C LYS A 103 18.06 -4.27 -10.33
N GLU A 104 17.10 -4.20 -11.24
CA GLU A 104 17.16 -3.32 -12.40
C GLU A 104 17.37 -1.86 -12.00
N MET A 105 16.61 -1.35 -11.02
CA MET A 105 16.72 0.04 -10.56
C MET A 105 18.05 0.35 -9.91
N LEU A 106 18.53 -0.52 -9.03
CA LEU A 106 19.79 -0.31 -8.30
C LEU A 106 21.05 -0.48 -9.17
N LEU A 107 20.93 -1.12 -10.33
CA LEU A 107 22.03 -1.25 -11.30
C LEU A 107 22.10 -0.07 -12.28
N THR A 108 21.19 0.88 -12.21
CA THR A 108 21.28 2.11 -13.00
C THR A 108 22.35 3.06 -12.44
N LYS A 109 22.72 4.08 -13.21
CA LYS A 109 23.66 5.12 -12.75
C LYS A 109 23.03 6.13 -11.80
N ASP A 110 21.71 6.21 -11.81
CA ASP A 110 20.92 7.18 -11.07
C ASP A 110 19.90 6.41 -10.21
N VAL A 111 20.24 6.21 -8.95
CA VAL A 111 19.47 5.45 -7.98
C VAL A 111 18.71 6.41 -7.08
N PRO A 112 17.40 6.22 -6.84
CA PRO A 112 16.68 7.05 -5.89
C PRO A 112 17.20 6.88 -4.46
N GLU A 113 17.14 7.94 -3.67
CA GLU A 113 17.57 7.93 -2.26
C GLU A 113 16.67 7.07 -1.38
N VAL A 114 15.38 6.97 -1.73
CA VAL A 114 14.43 6.14 -1.01
C VAL A 114 13.53 5.36 -1.96
N LEU A 115 13.29 4.09 -1.65
CA LEU A 115 12.37 3.20 -2.35
C LEU A 115 11.11 2.96 -1.51
N ILE A 116 9.96 3.22 -2.11
CA ILE A 116 8.67 2.84 -1.55
C ILE A 116 8.25 1.51 -2.19
N LEU A 117 8.05 0.50 -1.37
CA LEU A 117 7.72 -0.87 -1.78
C LEU A 117 6.23 -1.14 -1.63
N GLY A 118 5.61 -1.64 -2.68
CA GLY A 118 4.16 -1.62 -2.90
C GLY A 118 3.32 -2.57 -2.01
N ASN A 119 3.90 -3.65 -1.51
CA ASN A 119 3.30 -4.56 -0.53
C ASN A 119 4.37 -5.42 0.12
N ASP A 120 3.96 -6.30 1.04
CA ASP A 120 4.88 -7.17 1.79
C ASP A 120 5.65 -8.16 0.88
N GLU A 121 5.01 -8.78 -0.12
CA GLU A 121 5.66 -9.73 -1.04
C GLU A 121 6.71 -9.04 -1.93
N VAL A 122 6.35 -7.90 -2.52
CA VAL A 122 7.28 -7.07 -3.29
C VAL A 122 8.45 -6.62 -2.41
N ALA A 123 8.18 -6.26 -1.16
CA ALA A 123 9.20 -5.84 -0.21
C ALA A 123 10.18 -6.97 0.12
N GLU A 124 9.72 -8.21 0.31
CA GLU A 124 10.60 -9.35 0.55
C GLU A 124 11.59 -9.54 -0.61
N GLY A 125 11.11 -9.52 -1.85
CA GLY A 125 11.96 -9.63 -3.04
C GLY A 125 12.92 -8.43 -3.20
N ALA A 126 12.43 -7.22 -2.97
CA ALA A 126 13.24 -6.01 -3.05
C ALA A 126 14.38 -6.02 -2.02
N LEU A 127 14.09 -6.42 -0.78
CA LEU A 127 15.10 -6.52 0.29
C LEU A 127 16.14 -7.59 0.01
N GLU A 128 15.77 -8.69 -0.64
CA GLU A 128 16.71 -9.70 -1.11
C GLU A 128 17.67 -9.12 -2.16
N ALA A 129 17.16 -8.40 -3.16
CA ALA A 129 17.96 -7.74 -4.18
C ALA A 129 18.92 -6.67 -3.59
N ILE A 130 18.43 -5.83 -2.67
CA ILE A 130 19.22 -4.83 -1.96
C ILE A 130 20.39 -5.49 -1.22
N LYS A 131 20.11 -6.60 -0.52
CA LYS A 131 21.11 -7.37 0.22
C LYS A 131 22.15 -8.02 -0.72
N GLU A 132 21.72 -8.63 -1.82
CA GLU A 132 22.59 -9.26 -2.81
C GLU A 132 23.55 -8.23 -3.41
N LEU A 133 23.04 -7.05 -3.76
CA LEU A 133 23.83 -5.95 -4.30
C LEU A 133 24.65 -5.20 -3.24
N LYS A 134 24.57 -5.62 -1.98
CA LYS A 134 25.31 -5.07 -0.82
C LYS A 134 25.02 -3.60 -0.53
N TYR A 135 23.84 -3.11 -0.90
CA TYR A 135 23.35 -1.81 -0.47
C TYR A 135 22.98 -1.83 1.01
N ARG A 136 23.31 -0.79 1.73
CA ARG A 136 22.99 -0.64 3.16
C ARG A 136 21.74 0.21 3.33
N ILE A 137 20.80 -0.29 4.10
CA ILE A 137 19.59 0.45 4.48
C ILE A 137 19.84 1.10 5.85
N PRO A 138 19.53 2.39 6.04
CA PRO A 138 19.07 3.39 5.05
C PRO A 138 20.21 4.12 4.33
N LYS A 139 21.50 3.78 4.60
CA LYS A 139 22.67 4.60 4.25
C LYS A 139 22.88 4.79 2.74
N ASP A 140 22.69 3.72 1.97
CA ASP A 140 22.91 3.72 0.52
C ASP A 140 21.57 3.83 -0.24
N VAL A 141 20.51 3.31 0.33
CA VAL A 141 19.11 3.45 -0.11
C VAL A 141 18.18 3.29 1.09
N ALA A 142 17.30 4.24 1.30
CA ALA A 142 16.25 4.12 2.32
C ALA A 142 15.06 3.32 1.78
N VAL A 143 14.29 2.71 2.67
CA VAL A 143 13.15 1.87 2.30
C VAL A 143 11.93 2.20 3.14
N VAL A 144 10.78 2.33 2.49
CA VAL A 144 9.46 2.41 3.11
C VAL A 144 8.57 1.33 2.53
N VAL A 145 7.78 0.66 3.35
CA VAL A 145 6.94 -0.46 2.91
C VAL A 145 5.46 -0.12 3.09
N TYR A 146 4.65 -0.35 2.06
CA TYR A 146 3.20 -0.45 2.24
C TYR A 146 2.88 -1.81 2.87
N ARG A 147 2.31 -1.78 4.07
CA ARG A 147 1.98 -3.00 4.81
C ARG A 147 0.47 -3.16 4.94
N ASP A 148 -0.01 -4.23 4.37
CA ASP A 148 -1.43 -4.58 4.47
C ASP A 148 -1.68 -5.51 5.68
N ILE A 149 -0.72 -6.39 6.03
CA ILE A 149 -0.82 -7.36 7.12
C ILE A 149 0.56 -7.52 7.82
N GLU A 150 0.60 -7.94 9.07
CA GLU A 150 1.81 -8.02 9.92
C GLU A 150 2.80 -9.15 9.58
N THR A 151 3.00 -9.49 8.33
CA THR A 151 3.87 -10.63 7.93
C THR A 151 5.36 -10.34 8.03
N LEU A 152 5.79 -9.10 7.80
CA LEU A 152 7.20 -8.72 7.82
C LEU A 152 7.76 -8.43 9.23
N SER A 153 6.92 -8.29 10.25
CA SER A 153 7.35 -7.84 11.59
C SER A 153 8.28 -8.79 12.31
N THR A 154 8.30 -10.07 11.95
CA THR A 154 9.09 -11.11 12.62
C THR A 154 10.47 -11.35 12.00
N LYS A 155 10.68 -10.92 10.75
CA LYS A 155 11.92 -11.22 10.01
C LYS A 155 12.92 -10.06 9.94
N TYR A 156 12.47 -8.82 10.13
CA TYR A 156 13.29 -7.63 9.89
C TYR A 156 13.16 -6.61 11.02
N PRO A 157 14.26 -5.91 11.35
CA PRO A 157 14.18 -4.78 12.25
C PRO A 157 13.22 -3.72 11.70
N THR A 158 12.76 -2.85 12.54
CA THR A 158 11.71 -1.87 12.31
C THR A 158 11.80 -1.11 11.00
N TYR A 159 10.99 -1.51 10.01
CA TYR A 159 10.85 -0.74 8.77
C TYR A 159 9.87 0.41 8.95
N THR A 160 10.24 1.58 8.41
CA THR A 160 9.27 2.66 8.18
C THR A 160 8.19 2.15 7.23
N SER A 161 6.93 2.23 7.64
CA SER A 161 5.83 1.64 6.88
C SER A 161 4.56 2.47 6.94
N LEU A 162 3.82 2.47 5.83
CA LEU A 162 2.43 2.93 5.79
C LEU A 162 1.52 1.72 5.85
N ARG A 163 0.72 1.61 6.91
CA ARG A 163 -0.07 0.40 7.18
C ARG A 163 -1.55 0.67 7.41
N MET A 164 -2.36 -0.33 7.12
CA MET A 164 -3.72 -0.44 7.62
C MET A 164 -3.69 -0.69 9.14
N LEU A 165 -4.81 -0.40 9.79
CA LEU A 165 -5.04 -0.68 11.21
C LEU A 165 -6.03 -1.86 11.33
N PRO A 166 -5.54 -3.13 11.35
CA PRO A 166 -6.39 -4.31 11.25
C PRO A 166 -7.49 -4.36 12.31
N ASP A 167 -7.17 -4.00 13.56
CA ASP A 167 -8.15 -4.01 14.67
C ASP A 167 -9.34 -3.08 14.40
N ILE A 168 -9.08 -1.89 13.86
CA ILE A 168 -10.14 -0.94 13.51
C ILE A 168 -10.94 -1.47 12.33
N VAL A 169 -10.27 -2.02 11.32
CA VAL A 169 -10.90 -2.58 10.11
C VAL A 169 -11.87 -3.70 10.49
N TRP A 170 -11.40 -4.71 11.19
CA TRP A 170 -12.21 -5.87 11.54
C TRP A 170 -13.30 -5.55 12.55
N THR A 171 -13.02 -4.69 13.54
CA THR A 171 -14.04 -4.23 14.49
C THR A 171 -15.16 -3.47 13.78
N THR A 172 -14.82 -2.61 12.82
CA THR A 172 -15.80 -1.85 12.03
C THR A 172 -16.59 -2.78 11.12
N ALA A 173 -15.94 -3.75 10.47
CA ALA A 173 -16.61 -4.74 9.63
C ALA A 173 -17.67 -5.53 10.41
N VAL A 174 -17.30 -6.04 11.58
CA VAL A 174 -18.22 -6.78 12.44
C VAL A 174 -19.40 -5.91 12.89
N LYS A 175 -19.16 -4.66 13.30
CA LYS A 175 -20.23 -3.73 13.69
C LYS A 175 -21.22 -3.48 12.56
N LEU A 176 -20.75 -3.19 11.35
CA LEU A 176 -21.60 -2.94 10.19
C LEU A 176 -22.45 -4.17 9.82
N LEU A 177 -21.84 -5.38 9.87
CA LEU A 177 -22.58 -6.62 9.62
C LEU A 177 -23.63 -6.89 10.70
N LEU A 178 -23.32 -6.67 11.99
CA LEU A 178 -24.27 -6.82 13.08
C LEU A 178 -25.45 -5.84 12.96
N GLU A 179 -25.21 -4.60 12.55
CA GLU A 179 -26.29 -3.65 12.29
C GLU A 179 -27.28 -4.14 11.23
N ARG A 180 -26.79 -4.75 10.14
CA ARG A 180 -27.66 -5.36 9.13
C ARG A 180 -28.43 -6.55 9.67
N ILE A 181 -27.76 -7.44 10.39
CA ILE A 181 -28.33 -8.70 10.87
C ILE A 181 -29.32 -8.46 12.01
N MET A 182 -28.93 -7.66 13.01
CA MET A 182 -29.73 -7.51 14.24
C MET A 182 -30.79 -6.40 14.14
N TYR A 183 -30.49 -5.33 13.43
CA TYR A 183 -31.40 -4.15 13.36
C TYR A 183 -32.01 -3.96 11.99
N GLY A 184 -31.72 -4.82 11.03
CA GLY A 184 -32.34 -4.79 9.70
C GLY A 184 -32.02 -3.54 8.88
N ARG A 185 -30.84 -2.93 9.10
CA ARG A 185 -30.39 -1.79 8.29
C ARG A 185 -30.36 -2.17 6.81
N LYS A 186 -31.05 -1.41 5.98
CA LYS A 186 -31.15 -1.65 4.53
C LYS A 186 -30.17 -0.81 3.73
N ASP A 187 -29.89 0.41 4.21
CA ASP A 187 -28.99 1.33 3.52
C ASP A 187 -27.56 0.80 3.51
N THR A 188 -26.88 0.97 2.38
CA THR A 188 -25.45 0.62 2.24
C THR A 188 -24.58 1.74 2.77
N MET A 189 -23.44 1.38 3.34
CA MET A 189 -22.45 2.33 3.87
C MET A 189 -21.10 2.12 3.23
N LYS A 190 -20.44 3.23 2.88
CA LYS A 190 -19.00 3.27 2.57
C LYS A 190 -18.29 3.95 3.72
N VAL A 191 -17.38 3.23 4.37
CA VAL A 191 -16.61 3.73 5.50
C VAL A 191 -15.15 3.81 5.10
N TYR A 192 -14.57 5.00 5.16
CA TYR A 192 -13.15 5.22 4.94
C TYR A 192 -12.41 5.18 6.27
N LEU A 193 -11.41 4.31 6.37
CA LEU A 193 -10.58 4.17 7.56
C LEU A 193 -9.17 4.70 7.28
N PRO A 194 -8.54 5.39 8.26
CA PRO A 194 -7.22 5.96 8.06
C PRO A 194 -6.15 4.87 7.95
N THR A 195 -5.11 5.18 7.20
CA THR A 195 -3.82 4.48 7.28
C THR A 195 -2.90 5.18 8.29
N LYS A 196 -1.86 4.49 8.75
CA LYS A 196 -0.91 5.02 9.73
C LYS A 196 0.52 4.88 9.23
N LEU A 197 1.26 5.98 9.27
CA LEU A 197 2.71 5.96 9.09
C LEU A 197 3.36 5.51 10.41
N GLU A 198 4.07 4.39 10.37
CA GLU A 198 4.92 3.92 11.46
C GLU A 198 6.38 4.12 11.09
N LEU A 199 7.10 4.85 11.92
CA LEU A 199 8.50 5.17 11.70
C LEU A 199 9.38 4.04 12.22
N GLY A 200 10.39 3.67 11.44
CA GLY A 200 11.42 2.71 11.77
C GLY A 200 12.79 3.22 11.37
N ASP A 201 13.77 2.33 11.41
CA ASP A 201 15.18 2.67 11.14
C ASP A 201 15.55 2.61 9.65
N SER A 202 14.60 2.25 8.77
CA SER A 202 14.86 2.04 7.35
C SER A 202 14.75 3.29 6.48
N ALA A 203 14.22 4.39 7.03
CA ALA A 203 14.10 5.67 6.34
C ALA A 203 14.12 6.86 7.30
#